data_f9f922ff2ad14d584d3857dc43cad5d5
#
_entry.id   f9f922ff2ad14d584d3857dc43cad5d5
#
_cell.length_a   1.000
_cell.length_b   1.000
_cell.length_c   1.000
_cell.angle_alpha   90.00
_cell.angle_beta   90.00
_cell.angle_gamma   90.00
#
_symmetry.space_group_name_H-M   'P 1'
#
loop_
_entity.id
_entity.type
_entity.pdbx_description
1 polymer ?
#
loop_
_entity_poly.entity_id
_entity_poly.type
_entity_poly.pdbx_seq_one_letter_code
_entity_poly.pdbx_strand_id
1 'polypeptide(L)'
;MKILFLSSYVGSHVASSHLASNRNVAFAKQGWDMVFYAPTPSRGLTKEEIKKSRKNRTIYNSEKRQVIHLFRMFSEGKNSIQRALRYTLSAIKEFNRGVFAKDARSCNVMLISSTPPIQGAMAAMVKKCRRDHIPFIYVLQDIFPDSLVGTGMTHKGSLLWKIGRRIENFTYNNADKIIVISQDFKRNIMAKGVPEEKIVVIYNWVDQNVVVDVPREKNKLFDMYGLDRSKFYITYNGNIGLTQNMEMLCEVAKELEVSNPDIHFVLVGTGAYWDTLVAKLRSEKQEVKIQAPDGSEAFTFDNISLLPFQPYEDISHVFSLGDASLVISKPGVGENSVPSKTWSIMSASRPVLANFDENELKEIVSGASTGSATAKPCGIFTKAGDKEAFKEAILTLYNNRELCKEYGRNGRQFVMDNLTREVGTQKYVDVIKSFEK
;
A
#
# COMPACT_ATOMS: atom_id res chain seq x y z
N MET A 1 7.48 1.82 28.46
CA MET A 1 7.51 2.96 27.53
C MET A 1 6.11 3.42 27.17
N LYS A 2 5.91 4.70 26.84
CA LYS A 2 4.63 5.27 26.40
C LYS A 2 4.82 6.02 25.08
N ILE A 3 4.06 5.67 24.06
CA ILE A 3 4.24 6.15 22.68
C ILE A 3 3.13 7.14 22.33
N LEU A 4 3.48 8.31 21.79
CA LEU A 4 2.56 9.31 21.32
C LEU A 4 2.33 9.19 19.81
N PHE A 5 1.07 9.12 19.41
CA PHE A 5 0.62 9.18 18.03
C PHE A 5 -0.21 10.44 17.81
N LEU A 6 0.24 11.30 16.93
CA LEU A 6 -0.54 12.41 16.40
C LEU A 6 -0.91 12.02 14.97
N SER A 7 -2.18 11.77 14.71
CA SER A 7 -2.60 11.09 13.48
C SER A 7 -3.89 11.65 12.91
N SER A 8 -3.90 11.99 11.66
CA SER A 8 -5.11 12.44 10.95
C SER A 8 -6.11 11.31 10.69
N TYR A 9 -5.71 10.05 10.89
CA TYR A 9 -6.53 8.87 10.65
C TYR A 9 -6.41 7.86 11.78
N VAL A 10 -7.55 7.46 12.33
CA VAL A 10 -7.68 6.39 13.33
C VAL A 10 -8.89 5.54 12.97
N GLY A 11 -8.74 4.21 13.02
CA GLY A 11 -9.82 3.25 12.81
C GLY A 11 -9.57 2.29 11.65
N SER A 12 -10.45 1.31 11.50
CA SER A 12 -10.34 0.19 10.56
C SER A 12 -10.66 0.53 9.09
N HIS A 13 -11.10 1.76 8.81
CA HIS A 13 -11.60 2.18 7.48
C HIS A 13 -10.52 2.75 6.54
N VAL A 14 -9.25 2.63 6.92
CA VAL A 14 -8.12 3.07 6.09
C VAL A 14 -7.45 1.85 5.48
N ALA A 15 -7.13 1.89 4.19
CA ALA A 15 -6.59 0.75 3.44
C ALA A 15 -5.36 0.07 4.08
N SER A 16 -4.50 0.82 4.76
CA SER A 16 -3.33 0.30 5.49
C SER A 16 -3.57 0.09 6.99
N SER A 17 -4.82 0.04 7.44
CA SER A 17 -5.17 -0.07 8.87
C SER A 17 -4.64 -1.35 9.51
N HIS A 18 -4.53 -2.45 8.75
CA HIS A 18 -3.98 -3.72 9.21
C HIS A 18 -2.51 -3.59 9.63
N LEU A 19 -1.68 -2.82 8.89
CA LEU A 19 -0.27 -2.59 9.24
C LEU A 19 -0.15 -1.85 10.59
N ALA A 20 -0.94 -0.78 10.75
CA ALA A 20 -0.97 -0.04 12.01
C ALA A 20 -1.51 -0.89 13.17
N SER A 21 -2.56 -1.70 12.93
CA SER A 21 -3.11 -2.60 13.94
C SER A 21 -2.11 -3.65 14.38
N ASN A 22 -1.44 -4.32 13.45
CA ASN A 22 -0.43 -5.36 13.73
C ASN A 22 0.75 -4.78 14.52
N ARG A 23 1.28 -3.63 14.10
CA ARG A 23 2.33 -2.90 14.82
C ARG A 23 1.90 -2.57 16.25
N ASN A 24 0.70 -2.02 16.43
CA ASN A 24 0.20 -1.64 17.75
C ASN A 24 0.00 -2.85 18.66
N VAL A 25 -0.42 -4.01 18.12
CA VAL A 25 -0.48 -5.27 18.88
C VAL A 25 0.92 -5.70 19.31
N ALA A 26 1.93 -5.58 18.44
CA ALA A 26 3.31 -5.89 18.79
C ALA A 26 3.84 -4.98 19.93
N PHE A 27 3.51 -3.69 19.90
CA PHE A 27 3.87 -2.75 20.99
C PHE A 27 3.17 -3.09 22.30
N ALA A 28 1.88 -3.46 22.26
CA ALA A 28 1.14 -3.90 23.43
C ALA A 28 1.77 -5.16 24.07
N LYS A 29 2.25 -6.11 23.25
CA LYS A 29 2.98 -7.30 23.72
C LYS A 29 4.31 -6.97 24.44
N GLN A 30 4.93 -5.82 24.12
CA GLN A 30 6.10 -5.31 24.87
C GLN A 30 5.71 -4.62 26.19
N GLY A 31 4.41 -4.53 26.50
CA GLY A 31 3.91 -3.81 27.67
C GLY A 31 3.86 -2.29 27.49
N TRP A 32 3.97 -1.77 26.27
CA TRP A 32 4.01 -0.34 26.00
C TRP A 32 2.61 0.25 25.88
N ASP A 33 2.40 1.43 26.46
CA ASP A 33 1.17 2.18 26.36
C ASP A 33 1.19 3.11 25.15
N MET A 34 0.04 3.30 24.52
CA MET A 34 -0.10 4.12 23.33
C MET A 34 -1.17 5.20 23.52
N VAL A 35 -0.81 6.45 23.26
CA VAL A 35 -1.73 7.60 23.33
C VAL A 35 -1.89 8.20 21.94
N PHE A 36 -3.13 8.27 21.49
CA PHE A 36 -3.50 8.82 20.19
C PHE A 36 -4.27 10.11 20.35
N TYR A 37 -3.95 11.11 19.53
CA TYR A 37 -4.78 12.27 19.28
C TYR A 37 -5.12 12.31 17.80
N ALA A 38 -6.43 12.31 17.49
CA ALA A 38 -6.91 12.25 16.12
C ALA A 38 -8.21 13.03 15.93
N PRO A 39 -8.51 13.53 14.72
CA PRO A 39 -9.83 14.05 14.39
C PRO A 39 -10.89 12.93 14.40
N THR A 40 -12.15 13.28 14.63
CA THR A 40 -13.26 12.33 14.46
C THR A 40 -13.21 11.71 13.06
N PRO A 41 -13.26 10.37 12.96
CA PRO A 41 -13.22 9.65 11.67
C PRO A 41 -14.38 10.09 10.77
N SER A 42 -14.13 10.16 9.47
CA SER A 42 -15.16 10.51 8.48
C SER A 42 -14.96 9.83 7.13
N ARG A 43 -13.74 9.39 6.81
CA ARG A 43 -13.42 8.77 5.53
C ARG A 43 -13.94 7.33 5.50
N GLY A 44 -14.70 6.99 4.44
CA GLY A 44 -15.27 5.65 4.29
C GLY A 44 -16.43 5.32 5.23
N LEU A 45 -16.94 6.31 5.98
CA LEU A 45 -18.03 6.14 6.93
C LEU A 45 -19.33 6.76 6.43
N THR A 46 -20.44 6.13 6.77
CA THR A 46 -21.79 6.67 6.59
C THR A 46 -22.05 7.89 7.50
N LYS A 47 -23.07 8.67 7.18
CA LYS A 47 -23.47 9.83 8.02
C LYS A 47 -23.81 9.43 9.44
N GLU A 48 -24.42 8.26 9.65
CA GLU A 48 -24.80 7.74 10.97
C GLU A 48 -23.58 7.32 11.79
N GLU A 49 -22.63 6.62 11.18
CA GLU A 49 -21.37 6.23 11.83
C GLU A 49 -20.54 7.46 12.22
N ILE A 50 -20.48 8.48 11.35
CA ILE A 50 -19.84 9.77 11.68
C ILE A 50 -20.52 10.43 12.87
N LYS A 51 -21.86 10.42 12.94
CA LYS A 51 -22.63 10.97 14.06
C LYS A 51 -22.35 10.19 15.36
N LYS A 52 -22.25 8.86 15.27
CA LYS A 52 -21.91 7.98 16.40
C LYS A 52 -20.48 8.24 16.89
N SER A 53 -19.50 8.35 15.98
CA SER A 53 -18.08 8.60 16.32
C SER A 53 -17.89 9.96 17.03
N ARG A 54 -18.70 10.96 16.71
CA ARG A 54 -18.65 12.29 17.33
C ARG A 54 -19.11 12.32 18.80
N LYS A 55 -19.82 11.29 19.26
CA LYS A 55 -20.25 11.16 20.68
C LYS A 55 -19.10 10.69 21.56
N ASN A 56 -18.26 9.81 21.07
CA ASN A 56 -17.13 9.24 21.82
C ASN A 56 -15.88 10.11 21.66
N ARG A 57 -15.51 10.82 22.73
CA ARG A 57 -14.31 11.67 22.72
C ARG A 57 -13.03 10.94 23.13
N THR A 58 -13.17 9.88 23.91
CA THR A 58 -12.05 9.04 24.35
C THR A 58 -12.46 7.59 24.24
N ILE A 59 -11.60 6.80 23.61
CA ILE A 59 -11.78 5.36 23.43
C ILE A 59 -10.63 4.68 24.16
N TYR A 60 -10.95 3.77 25.07
CA TYR A 60 -9.99 2.92 25.76
C TYR A 60 -10.03 1.53 25.16
N ASN A 61 -8.87 1.00 24.83
CA ASN A 61 -8.68 -0.38 24.42
C ASN A 61 -7.60 -1.00 25.32
N SER A 62 -8.04 -1.70 26.36
CA SER A 62 -7.15 -2.31 27.34
C SER A 62 -6.29 -3.42 26.76
N GLU A 63 -6.86 -4.27 25.88
CA GLU A 63 -6.13 -5.37 25.23
C GLU A 63 -4.96 -4.86 24.39
N LYS A 64 -5.15 -3.73 23.72
CA LYS A 64 -4.10 -3.08 22.91
C LYS A 64 -3.33 -2.00 23.65
N ARG A 65 -3.59 -1.78 24.95
CA ARG A 65 -2.97 -0.73 25.77
C ARG A 65 -3.05 0.66 25.10
N GLN A 66 -4.22 1.01 24.56
CA GLN A 66 -4.42 2.22 23.75
C GLN A 66 -5.43 3.15 24.41
N VAL A 67 -5.12 4.44 24.39
CA VAL A 67 -6.05 5.53 24.70
C VAL A 67 -6.12 6.44 23.47
N ILE A 68 -7.31 6.61 22.89
CA ILE A 68 -7.53 7.41 21.70
C ILE A 68 -8.39 8.61 22.05
N HIS A 69 -7.82 9.81 21.99
CA HIS A 69 -8.52 11.06 22.20
C HIS A 69 -8.97 11.64 20.85
N LEU A 70 -10.28 11.71 20.64
CA LEU A 70 -10.88 12.25 19.43
C LEU A 70 -11.29 13.72 19.62
N PHE A 71 -10.86 14.57 18.70
CA PHE A 71 -11.33 15.96 18.65
C PHE A 71 -12.27 16.20 17.45
N ARG A 72 -13.24 17.09 17.63
CA ARG A 72 -14.23 17.39 16.59
C ARG A 72 -13.57 18.06 15.39
N MET A 73 -13.90 17.55 14.20
CA MET A 73 -13.52 18.08 12.91
C MET A 73 -14.69 17.91 11.91
N PHE A 74 -14.77 18.77 10.90
CA PHE A 74 -15.71 18.57 9.79
C PHE A 74 -15.33 17.35 8.97
N SER A 75 -16.29 16.76 8.26
CA SER A 75 -16.08 15.56 7.45
C SER A 75 -15.13 15.84 6.28
N GLU A 76 -14.34 14.84 5.91
CA GLU A 76 -13.46 14.93 4.74
C GLU A 76 -14.32 14.96 3.47
N GLY A 77 -14.14 16.01 2.67
CA GLY A 77 -14.84 16.18 1.40
C GLY A 77 -14.04 15.64 0.21
N LYS A 78 -14.70 15.59 -0.95
CA LYS A 78 -14.04 15.23 -2.23
C LYS A 78 -13.14 16.36 -2.76
N ASN A 79 -13.40 17.61 -2.38
CA ASN A 79 -12.66 18.78 -2.83
C ASN A 79 -11.29 18.87 -2.17
N SER A 80 -10.25 19.09 -2.98
CA SER A 80 -8.83 19.17 -2.54
C SER A 80 -8.59 20.31 -1.54
N ILE A 81 -9.22 21.46 -1.74
CA ILE A 81 -9.09 22.64 -0.85
C ILE A 81 -9.68 22.31 0.52
N GLN A 82 -10.87 21.71 0.55
CA GLN A 82 -11.52 21.31 1.81
C GLN A 82 -10.67 20.29 2.57
N ARG A 83 -10.04 19.35 1.85
CA ARG A 83 -9.12 18.38 2.46
C ARG A 83 -7.88 19.07 3.02
N ALA A 84 -7.26 19.98 2.26
CA ALA A 84 -6.10 20.73 2.72
C ALA A 84 -6.41 21.55 3.98
N LEU A 85 -7.55 22.25 4.01
CA LEU A 85 -8.01 22.99 5.19
C LEU A 85 -8.23 22.05 6.39
N ARG A 86 -8.87 20.89 6.18
CA ARG A 86 -9.06 19.90 7.23
C ARG A 86 -7.71 19.44 7.81
N TYR A 87 -6.74 19.12 6.97
CA TYR A 87 -5.42 18.65 7.41
C TYR A 87 -4.66 19.73 8.19
N THR A 88 -4.71 20.97 7.72
CA THR A 88 -4.08 22.10 8.42
C THR A 88 -4.70 22.33 9.80
N LEU A 89 -6.03 22.38 9.89
CA LEU A 89 -6.71 22.56 11.17
C LEU A 89 -6.52 21.36 12.10
N SER A 90 -6.47 20.13 11.56
CA SER A 90 -6.10 18.94 12.37
C SER A 90 -4.70 19.07 12.93
N ALA A 91 -3.72 19.41 12.09
CA ALA A 91 -2.34 19.57 12.51
C ALA A 91 -2.17 20.62 13.63
N ILE A 92 -2.90 21.73 13.56
CA ILE A 92 -2.92 22.76 14.62
C ILE A 92 -3.46 22.19 15.93
N LYS A 93 -4.58 21.42 15.88
CA LYS A 93 -5.14 20.80 17.09
C LYS A 93 -4.22 19.71 17.64
N GLU A 94 -3.61 18.91 16.79
CA GLU A 94 -2.65 17.87 17.15
C GLU A 94 -1.40 18.49 17.78
N PHE A 95 -0.88 19.57 17.22
CA PHE A 95 0.22 20.34 17.80
C PHE A 95 -0.11 20.80 19.24
N ASN A 96 -1.27 21.47 19.43
CA ASN A 96 -1.67 21.92 20.76
C ASN A 96 -1.79 20.75 21.75
N ARG A 97 -2.33 19.61 21.30
CA ARG A 97 -2.43 18.41 22.15
C ARG A 97 -1.05 17.82 22.44
N GLY A 98 -0.18 17.71 21.44
CA GLY A 98 1.18 17.20 21.59
C GLY A 98 2.03 17.99 22.56
N VAL A 99 1.85 19.32 22.61
CA VAL A 99 2.60 20.20 23.51
C VAL A 99 2.00 20.29 24.90
N PHE A 100 0.68 20.46 25.02
CA PHE A 100 0.04 20.88 26.28
C PHE A 100 -0.74 19.78 26.99
N ALA A 101 -1.21 18.72 26.30
CA ALA A 101 -2.01 17.69 26.97
C ALA A 101 -1.18 16.85 27.93
N LYS A 102 -1.73 16.58 29.11
CA LYS A 102 -1.06 15.83 30.19
C LYS A 102 -0.59 14.44 29.73
N ASP A 103 -1.49 13.71 29.02
CA ASP A 103 -1.16 12.35 28.54
C ASP A 103 -0.08 12.37 27.46
N ALA A 104 -0.10 13.37 26.54
CA ALA A 104 0.95 13.54 25.55
C ALA A 104 2.32 13.84 26.21
N ARG A 105 2.31 14.68 27.25
CA ARG A 105 3.54 15.04 27.98
C ARG A 105 4.16 13.89 28.78
N SER A 106 3.37 12.86 29.11
CA SER A 106 3.88 11.63 29.77
C SER A 106 4.45 10.60 28.80
N CYS A 107 4.42 10.86 27.48
CA CYS A 107 4.98 9.96 26.49
C CYS A 107 6.48 10.14 26.31
N ASN A 108 7.19 9.04 25.99
CA ASN A 108 8.64 8.98 25.87
C ASN A 108 9.13 9.16 24.42
N VAL A 109 8.30 8.84 23.43
CA VAL A 109 8.63 8.89 22.00
C VAL A 109 7.38 9.20 21.17
N MET A 110 7.54 9.94 20.06
CA MET A 110 6.50 10.16 19.05
C MET A 110 6.73 9.28 17.83
N LEU A 111 5.68 8.60 17.36
CA LEU A 111 5.67 7.86 16.10
C LEU A 111 4.62 8.48 15.16
N ILE A 112 5.08 9.08 14.07
CA ILE A 112 4.26 9.94 13.19
C ILE A 112 4.35 9.46 11.75
N SER A 113 3.19 9.26 11.11
CA SER A 113 3.11 8.89 9.69
C SER A 113 3.21 10.12 8.77
N SER A 114 3.72 9.93 7.57
CA SER A 114 3.85 10.97 6.53
C SER A 114 2.52 11.43 5.91
N THR A 115 1.41 10.79 6.25
CA THR A 115 0.10 11.09 5.64
C THR A 115 -0.85 11.72 6.67
N PRO A 116 -1.30 12.96 6.44
CA PRO A 116 -0.95 13.88 5.34
C PRO A 116 0.45 14.50 5.49
N PRO A 117 1.03 15.09 4.40
CA PRO A 117 2.41 15.55 4.38
C PRO A 117 2.82 16.56 5.46
N ILE A 118 1.89 17.34 5.97
CA ILE A 118 2.12 18.35 7.03
C ILE A 118 2.42 17.73 8.41
N GLN A 119 2.10 16.45 8.61
CA GLN A 119 2.23 15.78 9.91
C GLN A 119 3.66 15.76 10.43
N GLY A 120 4.63 15.51 9.55
CA GLY A 120 6.04 15.51 9.94
C GLY A 120 6.50 16.89 10.44
N ALA A 121 6.13 17.96 9.76
CA ALA A 121 6.48 19.32 10.18
C ALA A 121 5.78 19.69 11.49
N MET A 122 4.53 19.32 11.67
CA MET A 122 3.80 19.50 12.93
C MET A 122 4.51 18.77 14.09
N ALA A 123 4.92 17.53 13.90
CA ALA A 123 5.64 16.76 14.94
C ALA A 123 7.02 17.37 15.25
N ALA A 124 7.74 17.85 14.25
CA ALA A 124 8.99 18.58 14.43
C ALA A 124 8.79 19.84 15.28
N MET A 125 7.70 20.57 15.08
CA MET A 125 7.33 21.72 15.90
C MET A 125 6.97 21.31 17.33
N VAL A 126 6.23 20.21 17.53
CA VAL A 126 5.93 19.65 18.85
C VAL A 126 7.23 19.35 19.61
N LYS A 127 8.18 18.65 18.97
CA LYS A 127 9.50 18.36 19.55
C LYS A 127 10.23 19.63 19.98
N LYS A 128 10.25 20.66 19.13
CA LYS A 128 10.93 21.94 19.43
C LYS A 128 10.26 22.72 20.57
N CYS A 129 8.93 22.67 20.68
CA CYS A 129 8.19 23.44 21.68
C CYS A 129 8.10 22.72 23.02
N ARG A 130 8.35 21.43 23.09
CA ARG A 130 8.39 20.68 24.36
C ARG A 130 9.76 20.86 25.04
N ARG A 131 9.74 21.02 26.37
CA ARG A 131 10.97 21.16 27.19
C ARG A 131 11.82 19.87 27.21
N ASP A 132 11.18 18.70 27.11
CA ASP A 132 11.82 17.39 27.09
C ASP A 132 12.34 16.98 25.71
N HIS A 133 12.07 17.79 24.69
CA HIS A 133 12.46 17.52 23.29
C HIS A 133 12.20 16.07 22.86
N ILE A 134 10.98 15.58 23.18
CA ILE A 134 10.55 14.19 22.93
C ILE A 134 11.09 13.64 21.60
N PRO A 135 11.73 12.46 21.58
CA PRO A 135 12.22 11.84 20.36
C PRO A 135 11.10 11.65 19.33
N PHE A 136 11.42 11.90 18.06
CA PHE A 136 10.49 11.87 16.94
C PHE A 136 10.92 10.87 15.87
N ILE A 137 10.14 9.80 15.67
CA ILE A 137 10.30 8.80 14.64
C ILE A 137 9.28 9.11 13.52
N TYR A 138 9.77 9.30 12.31
CA TYR A 138 8.93 9.59 11.14
C TYR A 138 8.77 8.36 10.27
N VAL A 139 7.53 7.93 10.03
CA VAL A 139 7.20 6.79 9.17
C VAL A 139 6.82 7.32 7.78
N LEU A 140 7.74 7.20 6.84
CA LEU A 140 7.62 7.74 5.49
C LEU A 140 6.98 6.71 4.56
N GLN A 141 5.67 6.83 4.36
CA GLN A 141 4.88 5.98 3.46
C GLN A 141 4.71 6.59 2.06
N ASP A 142 5.01 7.88 1.91
CA ASP A 142 4.90 8.64 0.67
C ASP A 142 5.90 9.79 0.69
N ILE A 143 6.66 9.96 -0.38
CA ILE A 143 7.66 11.04 -0.52
C ILE A 143 6.99 12.26 -1.16
N PHE A 144 6.47 13.13 -0.33
CA PHE A 144 5.95 14.42 -0.74
C PHE A 144 7.10 15.45 -0.77
N PRO A 145 7.24 16.32 -1.81
CA PRO A 145 6.30 16.55 -2.90
C PRO A 145 6.56 15.74 -4.19
N ASP A 146 7.48 14.78 -4.18
CA ASP A 146 7.84 14.01 -5.37
C ASP A 146 6.64 13.21 -5.92
N SER A 147 5.81 12.68 -5.06
CA SER A 147 4.57 11.97 -5.45
C SER A 147 3.58 12.86 -6.21
N LEU A 148 3.53 14.17 -5.94
CA LEU A 148 2.71 15.10 -6.71
C LEU A 148 3.25 15.33 -8.13
N VAL A 149 4.56 15.23 -8.31
CA VAL A 149 5.17 15.31 -9.64
C VAL A 149 4.83 14.05 -10.44
N GLY A 150 4.96 12.87 -9.83
CA GLY A 150 4.63 11.59 -10.47
C GLY A 150 3.16 11.48 -10.91
N THR A 151 2.24 12.15 -10.20
CA THR A 151 0.80 12.20 -10.58
C THR A 151 0.45 13.36 -11.51
N GLY A 152 1.41 14.16 -11.94
CA GLY A 152 1.19 15.31 -12.80
C GLY A 152 0.49 16.51 -12.14
N MET A 153 0.28 16.48 -10.82
CA MET A 153 -0.37 17.58 -10.08
C MET A 153 0.52 18.80 -9.93
N THR A 154 1.82 18.64 -10.07
CA THR A 154 2.81 19.72 -10.05
C THR A 154 4.06 19.32 -10.85
N HIS A 155 5.01 20.23 -11.00
CA HIS A 155 6.30 19.94 -11.63
C HIS A 155 7.46 20.38 -10.73
N LYS A 156 8.63 19.74 -10.90
CA LYS A 156 9.85 20.12 -10.19
C LYS A 156 10.17 21.61 -10.42
N GLY A 157 10.47 22.34 -9.34
CA GLY A 157 10.78 23.76 -9.40
C GLY A 157 9.59 24.71 -9.28
N SER A 158 8.34 24.22 -9.32
CA SER A 158 7.15 25.05 -9.06
C SER A 158 7.14 25.60 -7.63
N LEU A 159 6.33 26.63 -7.38
CA LEU A 159 6.19 27.20 -6.04
C LEU A 159 5.67 26.15 -5.03
N LEU A 160 4.68 25.37 -5.43
CA LEU A 160 4.13 24.29 -4.61
C LEU A 160 5.19 23.25 -4.27
N TRP A 161 5.97 22.82 -5.26
CA TRP A 161 7.09 21.90 -5.05
C TRP A 161 8.14 22.48 -4.10
N LYS A 162 8.54 23.75 -4.28
CA LYS A 162 9.52 24.41 -3.39
C LYS A 162 9.03 24.51 -1.94
N ILE A 163 7.75 24.81 -1.73
CA ILE A 163 7.15 24.82 -0.39
C ILE A 163 7.15 23.40 0.19
N GLY A 164 6.72 22.42 -0.60
CA GLY A 164 6.74 21.01 -0.19
C GLY A 164 8.13 20.54 0.22
N ARG A 165 9.16 20.87 -0.57
CA ARG A 165 10.57 20.58 -0.25
C ARG A 165 11.06 21.22 1.05
N ARG A 166 10.63 22.43 1.36
CA ARG A 166 10.97 23.08 2.63
C ARG A 166 10.33 22.37 3.83
N ILE A 167 9.05 21.96 3.69
CA ILE A 167 8.33 21.20 4.70
C ILE A 167 9.00 19.84 4.93
N GLU A 168 9.35 19.15 3.86
CA GLU A 168 10.04 17.86 3.88
C GLU A 168 11.42 17.98 4.56
N ASN A 169 12.26 18.92 4.12
CA ASN A 169 13.58 19.15 4.71
C ASN A 169 13.49 19.50 6.21
N PHE A 170 12.52 20.34 6.59
CA PHE A 170 12.31 20.67 7.99
C PHE A 170 11.93 19.43 8.81
N THR A 171 11.10 18.54 8.27
CA THR A 171 10.72 17.28 8.89
C THR A 171 11.94 16.38 9.06
N TYR A 172 12.69 16.11 8.00
CA TYR A 172 13.84 15.20 8.01
C TYR A 172 14.98 15.68 8.94
N ASN A 173 15.24 16.97 8.97
CA ASN A 173 16.27 17.55 9.84
C ASN A 173 15.92 17.37 11.34
N ASN A 174 14.64 17.35 11.70
CA ASN A 174 14.20 17.26 13.09
C ASN A 174 13.81 15.85 13.54
N ALA A 175 13.63 14.91 12.61
CA ALA A 175 13.40 13.51 12.94
C ALA A 175 14.66 12.87 13.53
N ASP A 176 14.51 12.06 14.57
CA ASP A 176 15.61 11.30 15.17
C ASP A 176 15.85 10.00 14.41
N LYS A 177 14.76 9.36 13.90
CA LYS A 177 14.79 8.24 12.97
C LYS A 177 13.72 8.43 11.92
N ILE A 178 13.99 7.92 10.71
CA ILE A 178 13.06 7.91 9.59
C ILE A 178 12.92 6.47 9.11
N ILE A 179 11.72 5.93 9.24
CA ILE A 179 11.39 4.61 8.73
C ILE A 179 10.86 4.79 7.30
N VAL A 180 11.51 4.13 6.36
CA VAL A 180 11.12 4.11 4.94
C VAL A 180 10.68 2.71 4.53
N ILE A 181 9.87 2.62 3.47
CA ILE A 181 9.21 1.37 3.05
C ILE A 181 9.94 0.61 1.94
N SER A 182 11.07 1.14 1.45
CA SER A 182 11.88 0.51 0.39
C SER A 182 13.30 1.06 0.38
N GLN A 183 14.21 0.36 -0.31
CA GLN A 183 15.57 0.86 -0.56
C GLN A 183 15.56 2.08 -1.49
N ASP A 184 14.59 2.16 -2.42
CA ASP A 184 14.43 3.33 -3.28
C ASP A 184 14.09 4.58 -2.47
N PHE A 185 13.19 4.45 -1.48
CA PHE A 185 12.91 5.55 -0.55
C PHE A 185 14.16 5.96 0.22
N LYS A 186 14.95 4.98 0.70
CA LYS A 186 16.22 5.25 1.37
C LYS A 186 17.16 6.01 0.43
N ARG A 187 17.39 5.51 -0.79
CA ARG A 187 18.23 6.18 -1.81
C ARG A 187 17.75 7.60 -2.11
N ASN A 188 16.44 7.79 -2.28
CA ASN A 188 15.83 9.09 -2.57
C ASN A 188 16.10 10.11 -1.46
N ILE A 189 15.84 9.76 -0.19
CA ILE A 189 16.03 10.74 0.90
C ILE A 189 17.50 10.94 1.26
N MET A 190 18.37 9.94 1.07
CA MET A 190 19.83 10.11 1.17
C MET A 190 20.34 11.10 0.13
N ALA A 191 19.88 11.02 -1.12
CA ALA A 191 20.20 11.99 -2.17
C ALA A 191 19.72 13.41 -1.84
N LYS A 192 18.80 13.56 -0.92
CA LYS A 192 18.31 14.83 -0.37
C LYS A 192 19.10 15.30 0.87
N GLY A 193 20.16 14.60 1.25
CA GLY A 193 21.06 14.95 2.34
C GLY A 193 20.66 14.40 3.71
N VAL A 194 19.75 13.43 3.79
CA VAL A 194 19.43 12.74 5.05
C VAL A 194 20.54 11.75 5.37
N PRO A 195 21.16 11.82 6.58
CA PRO A 195 22.20 10.88 6.97
C PRO A 195 21.68 9.43 7.05
N GLU A 196 22.48 8.47 6.57
CA GLU A 196 22.09 7.07 6.49
C GLU A 196 21.72 6.48 7.87
N GLU A 197 22.43 6.85 8.90
CA GLU A 197 22.21 6.38 10.27
C GLU A 197 20.86 6.79 10.87
N LYS A 198 20.18 7.78 10.27
CA LYS A 198 18.81 8.15 10.63
C LYS A 198 17.77 7.27 9.96
N ILE A 199 18.12 6.54 8.89
CA ILE A 199 17.17 5.85 8.01
C ILE A 199 17.12 4.37 8.36
N VAL A 200 15.91 3.85 8.53
CA VAL A 200 15.67 2.42 8.73
C VAL A 200 14.68 1.94 7.68
N VAL A 201 15.05 0.89 6.93
CA VAL A 201 14.15 0.29 5.93
C VAL A 201 13.28 -0.77 6.61
N ILE A 202 11.98 -0.53 6.62
CA ILE A 202 10.98 -1.49 7.07
C ILE A 202 9.90 -1.57 6.00
N TYR A 203 9.92 -2.64 5.21
CA TYR A 203 8.90 -2.87 4.19
C TYR A 203 7.51 -2.99 4.81
N ASN A 204 6.51 -2.57 4.08
CA ASN A 204 5.15 -2.94 4.40
C ASN A 204 5.03 -4.46 4.26
N TRP A 205 4.48 -5.13 5.26
CA TRP A 205 4.37 -6.59 5.31
C TRP A 205 3.01 -7.07 4.81
N VAL A 206 2.92 -8.34 4.52
CA VAL A 206 1.68 -9.07 4.32
C VAL A 206 1.38 -9.93 5.55
N ASP A 207 0.09 -10.17 5.83
CA ASP A 207 -0.28 -11.20 6.79
C ASP A 207 -0.25 -12.55 6.06
N GLN A 208 0.87 -13.26 6.23
CA GLN A 208 1.15 -14.53 5.56
C GLN A 208 0.22 -15.67 5.98
N ASN A 209 -0.55 -15.48 7.05
CA ASN A 209 -1.55 -16.44 7.52
C ASN A 209 -2.94 -16.16 6.90
N VAL A 210 -3.15 -14.94 6.41
CA VAL A 210 -4.39 -14.51 5.75
C VAL A 210 -4.25 -14.63 4.23
N VAL A 211 -3.08 -14.26 3.65
CA VAL A 211 -2.83 -14.40 2.22
C VAL A 211 -2.02 -15.67 1.99
N VAL A 212 -2.72 -16.73 1.67
CA VAL A 212 -2.16 -18.09 1.45
C VAL A 212 -2.47 -18.59 0.05
N ASP A 213 -1.72 -19.61 -0.38
CA ASP A 213 -2.00 -20.33 -1.62
C ASP A 213 -3.30 -21.14 -1.47
N VAL A 214 -4.25 -20.88 -2.35
CA VAL A 214 -5.48 -21.67 -2.47
C VAL A 214 -5.39 -22.50 -3.75
N PRO A 215 -5.41 -23.83 -3.66
CA PRO A 215 -5.45 -24.69 -4.83
C PRO A 215 -6.60 -24.34 -5.77
N ARG A 216 -6.35 -24.42 -7.08
CA ARG A 216 -7.32 -24.03 -8.12
C ARG A 216 -8.68 -24.71 -7.96
N GLU A 217 -8.68 -25.99 -7.58
CA GLU A 217 -9.89 -26.81 -7.38
C GLU A 217 -10.73 -26.34 -6.19
N LYS A 218 -10.08 -25.67 -5.22
CA LYS A 218 -10.71 -25.13 -4.00
C LYS A 218 -11.00 -23.63 -4.09
N ASN A 219 -10.58 -22.99 -5.17
CA ASN A 219 -10.79 -21.55 -5.33
C ASN A 219 -12.23 -21.28 -5.79
N LYS A 220 -13.05 -20.80 -4.87
CA LYS A 220 -14.49 -20.58 -5.08
C LYS A 220 -14.80 -19.54 -6.17
N LEU A 221 -13.88 -18.63 -6.51
CA LEU A 221 -14.12 -17.61 -7.52
C LEU A 221 -14.29 -18.21 -8.92
N PHE A 222 -13.74 -19.40 -9.19
CA PHE A 222 -13.99 -20.13 -10.44
C PHE A 222 -15.47 -20.46 -10.60
N ASP A 223 -16.08 -21.05 -9.57
CA ASP A 223 -17.50 -21.42 -9.60
C ASP A 223 -18.39 -20.18 -9.53
N MET A 224 -18.03 -19.22 -8.70
CA MET A 224 -18.81 -18.00 -8.49
C MET A 224 -18.97 -17.19 -9.79
N TYR A 225 -17.91 -17.15 -10.61
CA TYR A 225 -17.89 -16.35 -11.84
C TYR A 225 -17.83 -17.19 -13.13
N GLY A 226 -18.05 -18.51 -13.04
CA GLY A 226 -18.08 -19.40 -14.20
C GLY A 226 -16.76 -19.43 -14.98
N LEU A 227 -15.63 -19.32 -14.31
CA LEU A 227 -14.31 -19.32 -14.95
C LEU A 227 -13.88 -20.76 -15.28
N ASP A 228 -13.36 -20.96 -16.48
CA ASP A 228 -12.88 -22.27 -16.96
C ASP A 228 -11.54 -22.63 -16.34
N ARG A 229 -11.51 -23.66 -15.48
CA ARG A 229 -10.29 -24.10 -14.77
C ARG A 229 -9.17 -24.62 -15.68
N SER A 230 -9.44 -24.88 -16.95
CA SER A 230 -8.43 -25.36 -17.92
C SER A 230 -7.55 -24.25 -18.48
N LYS A 231 -8.03 -23.00 -18.45
CA LYS A 231 -7.32 -21.84 -19.02
C LYS A 231 -6.14 -21.36 -18.17
N PHE A 232 -5.27 -20.60 -18.80
CA PHE A 232 -4.16 -19.90 -18.14
C PHE A 232 -4.59 -18.47 -17.78
N TYR A 233 -4.59 -18.18 -16.48
CA TYR A 233 -5.06 -16.90 -16.00
C TYR A 233 -3.93 -15.95 -15.63
N ILE A 234 -3.96 -14.76 -16.22
CA ILE A 234 -3.17 -13.61 -15.81
C ILE A 234 -4.07 -12.69 -15.00
N THR A 235 -3.78 -12.48 -13.72
CA THR A 235 -4.64 -11.66 -12.86
C THR A 235 -4.04 -10.29 -12.55
N TYR A 236 -4.89 -9.27 -12.49
CA TYR A 236 -4.59 -7.97 -11.90
C TYR A 236 -5.53 -7.72 -10.72
N ASN A 237 -4.98 -7.43 -9.56
CA ASN A 237 -5.76 -7.25 -8.34
C ASN A 237 -5.54 -5.86 -7.73
N GLY A 238 -6.63 -5.09 -7.54
CA GLY A 238 -6.60 -3.81 -6.84
C GLY A 238 -7.15 -2.61 -7.61
N ASN A 239 -6.58 -1.43 -7.39
CA ASN A 239 -7.07 -0.18 -7.97
C ASN A 239 -6.84 -0.13 -9.48
N ILE A 240 -7.91 -0.01 -10.26
CA ILE A 240 -7.90 0.23 -11.71
C ILE A 240 -7.91 1.74 -11.92
N GLY A 241 -6.74 2.35 -11.73
CA GLY A 241 -6.57 3.80 -11.74
C GLY A 241 -5.92 4.32 -13.03
N LEU A 242 -5.70 5.64 -13.07
CA LEU A 242 -5.14 6.33 -14.24
C LEU A 242 -3.62 6.06 -14.44
N THR A 243 -2.96 5.58 -13.39
CA THR A 243 -1.52 5.32 -13.38
C THR A 243 -1.16 3.89 -13.80
N GLN A 244 -2.12 3.00 -13.85
CA GLN A 244 -1.98 1.65 -14.38
C GLN A 244 -2.15 1.66 -15.90
N ASN A 245 -1.28 0.95 -16.62
CA ASN A 245 -1.29 0.92 -18.08
C ASN A 245 -2.32 -0.10 -18.61
N MET A 246 -3.61 0.15 -18.33
CA MET A 246 -4.70 -0.76 -18.75
C MET A 246 -4.90 -0.78 -20.25
N GLU A 247 -4.56 0.30 -20.93
CA GLU A 247 -4.62 0.38 -22.41
C GLU A 247 -3.70 -0.67 -23.04
N MET A 248 -2.42 -0.70 -22.61
CA MET A 248 -1.45 -1.68 -23.11
C MET A 248 -1.86 -3.11 -22.74
N LEU A 249 -2.40 -3.31 -21.53
CA LEU A 249 -2.91 -4.63 -21.13
C LEU A 249 -4.00 -5.13 -22.07
N CYS A 250 -4.96 -4.29 -22.44
CA CYS A 250 -6.02 -4.64 -23.38
C CYS A 250 -5.49 -4.94 -24.80
N GLU A 251 -4.48 -4.19 -25.24
CA GLU A 251 -3.84 -4.44 -26.56
C GLU A 251 -3.16 -5.81 -26.58
N VAL A 252 -2.38 -6.13 -25.54
CA VAL A 252 -1.72 -7.45 -25.41
C VAL A 252 -2.75 -8.56 -25.29
N ALA A 253 -3.82 -8.37 -24.53
CA ALA A 253 -4.89 -9.36 -24.43
C ALA A 253 -5.54 -9.63 -25.79
N LYS A 254 -5.80 -8.58 -26.59
CA LYS A 254 -6.37 -8.71 -27.94
C LYS A 254 -5.44 -9.48 -28.90
N GLU A 255 -4.14 -9.23 -28.85
CA GLU A 255 -3.17 -9.98 -29.67
C GLU A 255 -3.12 -11.46 -29.28
N LEU A 256 -3.12 -11.75 -27.98
CA LEU A 256 -3.05 -13.12 -27.45
C LEU A 256 -4.38 -13.90 -27.64
N GLU A 257 -5.50 -13.23 -27.75
CA GLU A 257 -6.80 -13.88 -28.01
C GLU A 257 -6.79 -14.73 -29.27
N VAL A 258 -6.11 -14.24 -30.31
CA VAL A 258 -6.01 -14.94 -31.63
C VAL A 258 -4.94 -16.02 -31.59
N SER A 259 -3.76 -15.72 -31.01
CA SER A 259 -2.60 -16.62 -31.05
C SER A 259 -2.61 -17.69 -29.97
N ASN A 260 -3.17 -17.37 -28.80
CA ASN A 260 -3.17 -18.20 -27.58
C ASN A 260 -4.51 -18.11 -26.85
N PRO A 261 -5.60 -18.67 -27.37
CA PRO A 261 -6.97 -18.49 -26.86
C PRO A 261 -7.19 -19.05 -25.44
N ASP A 262 -6.26 -19.85 -24.94
CA ASP A 262 -6.27 -20.36 -23.58
C ASP A 262 -5.75 -19.35 -22.54
N ILE A 263 -5.14 -18.25 -22.97
CA ILE A 263 -4.71 -17.18 -22.07
C ILE A 263 -5.88 -16.25 -21.79
N HIS A 264 -6.23 -16.10 -20.53
CA HIS A 264 -7.33 -15.28 -20.07
C HIS A 264 -6.90 -14.28 -19.00
N PHE A 265 -7.33 -13.04 -19.12
CA PHE A 265 -7.02 -11.97 -18.17
C PHE A 265 -8.18 -11.77 -17.20
N VAL A 266 -7.90 -11.69 -15.91
CA VAL A 266 -8.90 -11.40 -14.88
C VAL A 266 -8.48 -10.18 -14.07
N LEU A 267 -9.28 -9.13 -14.13
CA LEU A 267 -9.06 -7.88 -13.41
C LEU A 267 -10.04 -7.80 -12.24
N VAL A 268 -9.53 -7.86 -11.01
CA VAL A 268 -10.32 -7.82 -9.77
C VAL A 268 -10.14 -6.48 -9.08
N GLY A 269 -11.20 -5.69 -9.02
CA GLY A 269 -11.15 -4.39 -8.35
C GLY A 269 -11.99 -3.31 -9.02
N THR A 270 -11.70 -2.06 -8.67
CA THR A 270 -12.34 -0.87 -9.23
C THR A 270 -11.39 0.32 -9.13
N GLY A 271 -11.73 1.45 -9.73
CA GLY A 271 -10.90 2.66 -9.65
C GLY A 271 -11.33 3.76 -10.61
N ALA A 272 -10.54 4.82 -10.68
CA ALA A 272 -10.88 6.00 -11.48
C ALA A 272 -10.89 5.75 -13.00
N TYR A 273 -10.24 4.68 -13.45
CA TYR A 273 -10.22 4.29 -14.86
C TYR A 273 -11.28 3.23 -15.22
N TRP A 274 -12.03 2.72 -14.26
CA TRP A 274 -12.99 1.63 -14.45
C TRP A 274 -14.01 1.89 -15.56
N ASP A 275 -14.72 3.03 -15.48
CA ASP A 275 -15.78 3.35 -16.45
C ASP A 275 -15.22 3.51 -17.87
N THR A 276 -14.04 4.09 -18.01
CA THR A 276 -13.33 4.22 -19.28
C THR A 276 -12.94 2.85 -19.84
N LEU A 277 -12.42 1.96 -19.00
CA LEU A 277 -12.04 0.60 -19.38
C LEU A 277 -13.26 -0.20 -19.87
N VAL A 278 -14.35 -0.18 -19.10
CA VAL A 278 -15.60 -0.87 -19.48
C VAL A 278 -16.17 -0.33 -20.79
N ALA A 279 -16.20 1.00 -20.95
CA ALA A 279 -16.68 1.61 -22.19
C ALA A 279 -15.84 1.20 -23.41
N LYS A 280 -14.51 1.17 -23.26
CA LYS A 280 -13.58 0.71 -24.29
C LYS A 280 -13.86 -0.75 -24.67
N LEU A 281 -13.92 -1.65 -23.70
CA LEU A 281 -14.15 -3.07 -23.94
C LEU A 281 -15.51 -3.31 -24.62
N ARG A 282 -16.56 -2.62 -24.20
CA ARG A 282 -17.89 -2.69 -24.85
C ARG A 282 -17.90 -2.23 -26.29
N SER A 283 -17.04 -1.30 -26.66
CA SER A 283 -16.95 -0.81 -28.05
C SER A 283 -16.17 -1.76 -28.97
N GLU A 284 -15.36 -2.65 -28.42
CA GLU A 284 -14.45 -3.51 -29.18
C GLU A 284 -14.83 -5.00 -29.12
N LYS A 285 -15.57 -5.43 -28.12
CA LYS A 285 -15.80 -6.84 -27.77
C LYS A 285 -17.24 -7.13 -27.35
N GLN A 286 -17.64 -8.39 -27.50
CA GLN A 286 -18.94 -8.85 -26.99
C GLN A 286 -18.90 -8.98 -25.47
N GLU A 287 -19.86 -8.33 -24.81
CA GLU A 287 -20.02 -8.41 -23.35
C GLU A 287 -20.87 -9.62 -22.96
N VAL A 288 -20.39 -10.39 -22.01
CA VAL A 288 -21.19 -11.40 -21.28
C VAL A 288 -21.26 -10.96 -19.82
N LYS A 289 -22.48 -10.65 -19.37
CA LYS A 289 -22.72 -10.29 -17.96
C LYS A 289 -22.93 -11.54 -17.14
N ILE A 290 -22.19 -11.63 -16.03
CA ILE A 290 -22.27 -12.72 -15.06
C ILE A 290 -22.82 -12.15 -13.76
N GLN A 291 -23.89 -12.76 -13.27
CA GLN A 291 -24.44 -12.47 -11.96
C GLN A 291 -23.99 -13.57 -10.98
N ALA A 292 -23.16 -13.19 -10.01
CA ALA A 292 -22.71 -14.12 -9.00
C ALA A 292 -23.82 -14.43 -7.98
N PRO A 293 -23.75 -15.58 -7.26
CA PRO A 293 -24.75 -15.97 -6.26
C PRO A 293 -24.94 -14.97 -5.12
N ASP A 294 -23.94 -14.17 -4.81
CA ASP A 294 -23.99 -13.10 -3.80
C ASP A 294 -24.63 -11.78 -4.32
N GLY A 295 -25.13 -11.80 -5.56
CA GLY A 295 -25.73 -10.65 -6.22
C GLY A 295 -24.74 -9.67 -6.86
N SER A 296 -23.43 -9.91 -6.75
CA SER A 296 -22.43 -9.09 -7.44
C SER A 296 -22.42 -9.35 -8.94
N GLU A 297 -22.04 -8.32 -9.72
CA GLU A 297 -21.97 -8.38 -11.17
C GLU A 297 -20.52 -8.42 -11.63
N ALA A 298 -20.24 -9.32 -12.58
CA ALA A 298 -18.99 -9.40 -13.31
C ALA A 298 -19.24 -9.30 -14.82
N PHE A 299 -18.22 -8.96 -15.59
CA PHE A 299 -18.31 -8.82 -17.03
C PHE A 299 -17.17 -9.61 -17.67
N THR A 300 -17.48 -10.38 -18.70
CA THR A 300 -16.48 -11.04 -19.52
C THR A 300 -16.55 -10.50 -20.96
N PHE A 301 -15.39 -10.18 -21.52
CA PHE A 301 -15.16 -9.67 -22.84
C PHE A 301 -14.13 -10.56 -23.52
N ASP A 302 -14.59 -11.60 -24.22
CA ASP A 302 -13.74 -12.62 -24.84
C ASP A 302 -12.71 -13.20 -23.83
N ASN A 303 -11.43 -12.81 -23.93
CA ASN A 303 -10.39 -13.28 -23.03
C ASN A 303 -10.08 -12.32 -21.84
N ILE A 304 -10.97 -11.37 -21.53
CA ILE A 304 -10.84 -10.45 -20.39
C ILE A 304 -12.08 -10.54 -19.49
N SER A 305 -11.90 -10.86 -18.22
CA SER A 305 -12.97 -10.79 -17.21
C SER A 305 -12.72 -9.67 -16.21
N LEU A 306 -13.75 -8.90 -15.90
CA LEU A 306 -13.75 -7.84 -14.90
C LEU A 306 -14.59 -8.32 -13.71
N LEU A 307 -13.94 -8.56 -12.57
CA LEU A 307 -14.62 -8.98 -11.34
C LEU A 307 -14.72 -7.80 -10.36
N PRO A 308 -15.80 -7.72 -9.59
CA PRO A 308 -15.96 -6.70 -8.57
C PRO A 308 -14.91 -6.85 -7.47
N PHE A 309 -14.76 -5.80 -6.66
CA PHE A 309 -13.93 -5.85 -5.46
C PHE A 309 -14.47 -6.94 -4.51
N GLN A 310 -13.58 -7.82 -4.07
CA GLN A 310 -13.93 -8.94 -3.20
C GLN A 310 -13.77 -8.57 -1.72
N PRO A 311 -14.54 -9.18 -0.80
CA PRO A 311 -14.34 -9.04 0.63
C PRO A 311 -12.94 -9.45 1.07
N TYR A 312 -12.47 -8.88 2.19
CA TYR A 312 -11.11 -9.18 2.69
C TYR A 312 -10.91 -10.65 3.07
N GLU A 313 -11.97 -11.31 3.49
CA GLU A 313 -11.99 -12.75 3.78
C GLU A 313 -11.62 -13.60 2.57
N ASP A 314 -11.85 -13.10 1.37
CA ASP A 314 -11.60 -13.78 0.11
C ASP A 314 -10.26 -13.45 -0.53
N ILE A 315 -9.43 -12.69 0.16
CA ILE A 315 -8.17 -12.17 -0.38
C ILE A 315 -7.23 -13.29 -0.87
N SER A 316 -7.22 -14.44 -0.20
CA SER A 316 -6.45 -15.60 -0.64
C SER A 316 -6.97 -16.17 -1.96
N HIS A 317 -8.28 -16.24 -2.14
CA HIS A 317 -8.91 -16.68 -3.39
C HIS A 317 -8.57 -15.72 -4.54
N VAL A 318 -8.59 -14.41 -4.26
CA VAL A 318 -8.25 -13.36 -5.24
C VAL A 318 -6.81 -13.50 -5.73
N PHE A 319 -5.85 -13.56 -4.82
CA PHE A 319 -4.43 -13.63 -5.19
C PHE A 319 -4.00 -15.01 -5.69
N SER A 320 -4.78 -16.07 -5.41
CA SER A 320 -4.54 -17.42 -5.91
C SER A 320 -5.31 -17.75 -7.19
N LEU A 321 -6.07 -16.81 -7.76
CA LEU A 321 -6.91 -17.06 -8.93
C LEU A 321 -6.08 -17.32 -10.19
N GLY A 322 -5.01 -16.55 -10.39
CA GLY A 322 -4.16 -16.61 -11.59
C GLY A 322 -3.05 -17.65 -11.51
N ASP A 323 -2.55 -18.01 -12.69
CA ASP A 323 -1.26 -18.71 -12.86
C ASP A 323 -0.09 -17.74 -12.68
N ALA A 324 -0.29 -16.45 -13.03
CA ALA A 324 0.60 -15.33 -12.74
C ALA A 324 -0.22 -14.09 -12.40
N SER A 325 0.39 -13.15 -11.67
CA SER A 325 -0.28 -11.91 -11.28
C SER A 325 0.52 -10.67 -11.65
N LEU A 326 -0.20 -9.62 -12.09
CA LEU A 326 0.36 -8.41 -12.67
C LEU A 326 0.69 -7.33 -11.64
N VAL A 327 1.84 -6.72 -11.86
CA VAL A 327 2.21 -5.42 -11.31
C VAL A 327 2.54 -4.50 -12.47
N ILE A 328 1.65 -3.58 -12.80
CA ILE A 328 1.73 -2.76 -14.01
C ILE A 328 1.57 -1.27 -13.71
N SER A 329 2.38 -0.42 -14.36
CA SER A 329 2.26 1.04 -14.33
C SER A 329 2.52 1.67 -15.69
N LYS A 330 2.04 2.90 -15.87
CA LYS A 330 2.50 3.75 -16.97
C LYS A 330 3.95 4.16 -16.74
N PRO A 331 4.74 4.39 -17.80
CA PRO A 331 6.12 4.86 -17.69
C PRO A 331 6.23 6.15 -16.85
N GLY A 332 7.24 6.23 -16.00
CA GLY A 332 7.57 7.41 -15.19
C GLY A 332 6.71 7.60 -13.93
N VAL A 333 5.80 6.67 -13.64
CA VAL A 333 4.91 6.76 -12.47
C VAL A 333 5.40 5.91 -11.30
N GLY A 334 6.09 4.82 -11.60
CA GLY A 334 6.48 3.80 -10.62
C GLY A 334 7.85 4.00 -9.98
N GLU A 335 8.66 4.97 -10.43
CA GLU A 335 10.07 5.14 -10.04
C GLU A 335 10.33 5.13 -8.51
N ASN A 336 9.41 5.71 -7.74
CA ASN A 336 9.54 5.83 -6.29
C ASN A 336 8.49 5.01 -5.55
N SER A 337 8.09 3.86 -6.06
CA SER A 337 7.10 3.02 -5.39
C SER A 337 7.35 1.54 -5.60
N VAL A 338 7.22 0.75 -4.54
CA VAL A 338 7.06 -0.70 -4.64
C VAL A 338 5.62 -1.03 -4.29
N PRO A 339 4.81 -1.48 -5.27
CA PRO A 339 3.40 -1.76 -5.02
C PRO A 339 3.22 -2.89 -4.01
N SER A 340 2.52 -2.63 -2.91
CA SER A 340 2.33 -3.60 -1.81
C SER A 340 1.61 -4.89 -2.25
N LYS A 341 0.85 -4.85 -3.35
CA LYS A 341 0.24 -6.05 -3.94
C LYS A 341 1.27 -7.11 -4.34
N THR A 342 2.51 -6.72 -4.65
CA THR A 342 3.62 -7.64 -4.94
C THR A 342 3.79 -8.65 -3.82
N TRP A 343 3.73 -8.21 -2.58
CA TRP A 343 3.87 -9.08 -1.40
C TRP A 343 2.72 -10.07 -1.26
N SER A 344 1.50 -9.64 -1.61
CA SER A 344 0.33 -10.52 -1.61
C SER A 344 0.38 -11.56 -2.73
N ILE A 345 0.84 -11.19 -3.92
CA ILE A 345 1.08 -12.12 -5.04
C ILE A 345 2.08 -13.20 -4.62
N MET A 346 3.23 -12.78 -4.09
CA MET A 346 4.28 -13.67 -3.63
C MET A 346 3.82 -14.54 -2.45
N SER A 347 3.02 -13.98 -1.52
CA SER A 347 2.44 -14.71 -0.39
C SER A 347 1.48 -15.81 -0.85
N ALA A 348 0.73 -15.59 -1.92
CA ALA A 348 -0.16 -16.57 -2.54
C ALA A 348 0.57 -17.56 -3.47
N SER A 349 1.90 -17.61 -3.44
CA SER A 349 2.73 -18.50 -4.29
C SER A 349 2.47 -18.32 -5.78
N ARG A 350 2.27 -17.08 -6.23
CA ARG A 350 2.12 -16.78 -7.67
C ARG A 350 3.34 -16.01 -8.18
N PRO A 351 3.80 -16.31 -9.42
CA PRO A 351 4.84 -15.51 -10.05
C PRO A 351 4.37 -14.07 -10.26
N VAL A 352 5.28 -13.13 -10.01
CA VAL A 352 5.07 -11.72 -10.28
C VAL A 352 5.39 -11.45 -11.75
N LEU A 353 4.42 -10.97 -12.51
CA LEU A 353 4.63 -10.47 -13.85
C LEU A 353 4.60 -8.94 -13.79
N ALA A 354 5.80 -8.33 -13.80
CA ALA A 354 5.94 -6.89 -13.65
C ALA A 354 6.18 -6.21 -14.99
N ASN A 355 5.35 -5.19 -15.32
CA ASN A 355 5.67 -4.18 -16.32
C ASN A 355 5.68 -2.82 -15.65
N PHE A 356 6.89 -2.40 -15.23
CA PHE A 356 7.04 -1.33 -14.26
C PHE A 356 8.31 -0.52 -14.53
N ASP A 357 8.41 0.69 -13.92
CA ASP A 357 9.64 1.46 -13.96
C ASP A 357 10.76 0.74 -13.21
N GLU A 358 12.00 0.91 -13.69
CA GLU A 358 13.15 0.27 -13.06
C GLU A 358 13.40 0.85 -11.67
N ASN A 359 13.23 0.00 -10.67
CA ASN A 359 13.44 0.31 -9.27
C ASN A 359 13.73 -0.99 -8.50
N GLU A 360 13.68 -0.98 -7.18
CA GLU A 360 13.91 -2.15 -6.33
C GLU A 360 13.02 -3.36 -6.67
N LEU A 361 11.82 -3.14 -7.26
CA LEU A 361 10.95 -4.22 -7.71
C LEU A 361 11.64 -5.11 -8.76
N LYS A 362 12.44 -4.52 -9.68
CA LYS A 362 13.23 -5.28 -10.66
C LYS A 362 14.20 -6.21 -9.95
N GLU A 363 14.93 -5.71 -8.95
CA GLU A 363 15.91 -6.48 -8.20
C GLU A 363 15.25 -7.67 -7.48
N ILE A 364 14.11 -7.43 -6.82
CA ILE A 364 13.37 -8.45 -6.08
C ILE A 364 12.79 -9.50 -7.02
N VAL A 365 12.12 -9.10 -8.11
CA VAL A 365 11.45 -10.02 -9.04
C VAL A 365 12.45 -10.87 -9.80
N SER A 366 13.60 -10.28 -10.20
CA SER A 366 14.64 -10.97 -10.95
C SER A 366 15.59 -11.79 -10.06
N GLY A 367 15.46 -11.72 -8.73
CA GLY A 367 16.36 -12.39 -7.80
C GLY A 367 17.76 -11.79 -7.76
N ALA A 368 17.94 -10.57 -8.25
CA ALA A 368 19.16 -9.81 -8.08
C ALA A 368 19.27 -9.35 -6.62
N SER A 369 20.44 -9.47 -6.02
CA SER A 369 20.67 -9.27 -4.59
C SER A 369 20.21 -7.90 -4.09
N THR A 370 19.18 -7.87 -3.25
CA THR A 370 18.80 -6.72 -2.42
C THR A 370 19.52 -6.71 -1.07
N GLY A 371 20.74 -7.26 -1.02
CA GLY A 371 21.49 -7.46 0.24
C GLY A 371 21.17 -8.76 0.99
N SER A 372 20.26 -9.58 0.49
CA SER A 372 20.01 -10.95 0.97
C SER A 372 20.73 -11.96 0.06
N ALA A 373 21.62 -12.75 0.62
CA ALA A 373 22.45 -13.72 -0.11
C ALA A 373 21.67 -14.88 -0.79
N THR A 374 20.33 -14.86 -0.74
CA THR A 374 19.47 -15.98 -1.16
C THR A 374 18.28 -15.58 -2.05
N ALA A 375 18.25 -14.36 -2.58
CA ALA A 375 17.16 -13.94 -3.46
C ALA A 375 17.17 -14.77 -4.75
N LYS A 376 16.10 -15.55 -4.96
CA LYS A 376 15.85 -16.31 -6.19
C LYS A 376 14.80 -15.58 -7.01
N PRO A 377 14.83 -15.71 -8.35
CA PRO A 377 13.78 -15.13 -9.20
C PRO A 377 12.39 -15.59 -8.75
N CYS A 378 11.46 -14.64 -8.64
CA CYS A 378 10.07 -14.91 -8.25
C CYS A 378 9.06 -14.40 -9.29
N GLY A 379 9.55 -14.09 -10.50
CA GLY A 379 8.74 -13.61 -11.59
C GLY A 379 9.57 -13.12 -12.77
N ILE A 380 8.92 -12.39 -13.67
CA ILE A 380 9.56 -11.74 -14.82
C ILE A 380 9.30 -10.24 -14.74
N PHE A 381 10.38 -9.47 -14.87
CA PHE A 381 10.31 -8.01 -14.92
C PHE A 381 10.53 -7.51 -16.34
N THR A 382 9.65 -6.62 -16.80
CA THR A 382 9.77 -5.89 -18.07
C THR A 382 9.64 -4.39 -17.80
N LYS A 383 10.28 -3.58 -18.63
CA LYS A 383 10.24 -2.12 -18.49
C LYS A 383 8.82 -1.59 -18.75
N ALA A 384 8.39 -0.61 -17.95
CA ALA A 384 7.09 0.03 -18.12
C ALA A 384 6.86 0.51 -19.55
N GLY A 385 5.74 0.10 -20.15
CA GLY A 385 5.35 0.44 -21.52
C GLY A 385 5.99 -0.40 -22.62
N ASP A 386 6.92 -1.30 -22.30
CA ASP A 386 7.46 -2.25 -23.26
C ASP A 386 6.46 -3.39 -23.49
N LYS A 387 5.62 -3.23 -24.51
CA LYS A 387 4.53 -4.14 -24.84
C LYS A 387 5.02 -5.49 -25.33
N GLU A 388 6.05 -5.51 -26.18
CA GLU A 388 6.57 -6.76 -26.76
C GLU A 388 7.26 -7.60 -25.68
N ALA A 389 8.14 -7.00 -24.87
CA ALA A 389 8.75 -7.72 -23.75
C ALA A 389 7.70 -8.23 -22.75
N PHE A 390 6.63 -7.47 -22.52
CA PHE A 390 5.53 -7.88 -21.65
C PHE A 390 4.77 -9.09 -22.21
N LYS A 391 4.47 -9.09 -23.51
CA LYS A 391 3.85 -10.22 -24.20
C LYS A 391 4.72 -11.47 -24.17
N GLU A 392 6.03 -11.33 -24.45
CA GLU A 392 6.99 -12.44 -24.37
C GLU A 392 7.07 -13.02 -22.95
N ALA A 393 7.05 -12.18 -21.93
CA ALA A 393 7.04 -12.63 -20.53
C ALA A 393 5.80 -13.47 -20.19
N ILE A 394 4.61 -13.06 -20.70
CA ILE A 394 3.38 -13.85 -20.57
C ILE A 394 3.55 -15.22 -21.25
N LEU A 395 4.02 -15.24 -22.51
CA LEU A 395 4.20 -16.46 -23.28
C LEU A 395 5.24 -17.40 -22.62
N THR A 396 6.31 -16.85 -22.05
CA THR A 396 7.29 -17.62 -21.29
C THR A 396 6.66 -18.38 -20.13
N LEU A 397 5.82 -17.72 -19.34
CA LEU A 397 5.10 -18.34 -18.22
C LEU A 397 4.01 -19.32 -18.71
N TYR A 398 3.30 -18.98 -19.78
CA TYR A 398 2.27 -19.83 -20.39
C TYR A 398 2.87 -21.16 -20.88
N ASN A 399 4.00 -21.12 -21.56
CA ASN A 399 4.67 -22.28 -22.12
C ASN A 399 5.47 -23.09 -21.07
N ASN A 400 5.69 -22.54 -19.87
CA ASN A 400 6.45 -23.21 -18.82
C ASN A 400 5.75 -23.16 -17.45
N ARG A 401 4.83 -24.09 -17.23
CA ARG A 401 4.05 -24.18 -15.98
C ARG A 401 4.89 -24.52 -14.75
N GLU A 402 6.00 -25.26 -14.93
CA GLU A 402 6.91 -25.57 -13.82
C GLU A 402 7.67 -24.32 -13.38
N LEU A 403 8.03 -23.43 -14.31
CA LEU A 403 8.62 -22.14 -13.99
C LEU A 403 7.66 -21.26 -13.15
N CYS A 404 6.35 -21.29 -13.47
CA CYS A 404 5.36 -20.60 -12.65
C CYS A 404 5.36 -21.09 -11.19
N LYS A 405 5.41 -22.42 -11.00
CA LYS A 405 5.47 -23.03 -9.67
C LYS A 405 6.78 -22.71 -8.95
N GLU A 406 7.90 -22.72 -9.66
CA GLU A 406 9.20 -22.36 -9.11
C GLU A 406 9.21 -20.91 -8.62
N TYR A 407 8.82 -19.96 -9.49
CA TYR A 407 8.75 -18.55 -9.14
C TYR A 407 7.78 -18.27 -7.99
N GLY A 408 6.64 -18.96 -7.99
CA GLY A 408 5.68 -18.88 -6.88
C GLY A 408 6.28 -19.33 -5.55
N ARG A 409 6.99 -20.48 -5.52
CA ARG A 409 7.69 -20.97 -4.32
C ARG A 409 8.76 -19.99 -3.84
N ASN A 410 9.58 -19.48 -4.77
CA ASN A 410 10.63 -18.51 -4.46
C ASN A 410 10.05 -17.23 -3.87
N GLY A 411 8.97 -16.71 -4.46
CA GLY A 411 8.25 -15.53 -3.94
C GLY A 411 7.70 -15.76 -2.54
N ARG A 412 7.04 -16.91 -2.30
CA ARG A 412 6.54 -17.26 -0.97
C ARG A 412 7.67 -17.36 0.05
N GLN A 413 8.80 -17.98 -0.31
CA GLN A 413 9.96 -18.07 0.58
C GLN A 413 10.51 -16.68 0.94
N PHE A 414 10.64 -15.80 -0.06
CA PHE A 414 11.07 -14.42 0.19
C PHE A 414 10.16 -13.68 1.18
N VAL A 415 8.84 -13.86 1.04
CA VAL A 415 7.86 -13.29 1.98
C VAL A 415 8.05 -13.86 3.38
N MET A 416 8.21 -15.17 3.51
CA MET A 416 8.38 -15.83 4.81
C MET A 416 9.65 -15.35 5.51
N ASP A 417 10.72 -15.11 4.78
CA ASP A 417 12.01 -14.69 5.34
C ASP A 417 12.06 -13.18 5.68
N ASN A 418 11.33 -12.33 4.91
CA ASN A 418 11.57 -10.88 4.94
C ASN A 418 10.34 -10.03 5.25
N LEU A 419 9.12 -10.49 4.92
CA LEU A 419 7.93 -9.64 4.82
C LEU A 419 6.73 -10.17 5.61
N THR A 420 6.96 -11.07 6.57
CA THR A 420 5.89 -11.49 7.47
C THR A 420 5.51 -10.38 8.42
N ARG A 421 4.29 -10.47 8.95
CA ARG A 421 3.82 -9.57 10.01
C ARG A 421 4.79 -9.52 11.20
N GLU A 422 5.32 -10.67 11.60
CA GLU A 422 6.24 -10.80 12.73
C GLU A 422 7.57 -10.08 12.43
N VAL A 423 8.17 -10.32 11.26
CA VAL A 423 9.42 -9.65 10.84
C VAL A 423 9.24 -8.13 10.76
N GLY A 424 8.17 -7.66 10.11
CA GLY A 424 7.91 -6.22 9.97
C GLY A 424 7.67 -5.53 11.31
N THR A 425 6.82 -6.12 12.16
CA THR A 425 6.50 -5.52 13.46
C THR A 425 7.68 -5.57 14.44
N GLN A 426 8.52 -6.62 14.40
CA GLN A 426 9.72 -6.71 15.22
C GLN A 426 10.71 -5.58 14.92
N LYS A 427 10.94 -5.26 13.63
CA LYS A 427 11.79 -4.12 13.26
C LYS A 427 11.28 -2.79 13.84
N TYR A 428 9.96 -2.57 13.87
CA TYR A 428 9.39 -1.40 14.57
C TYR A 428 9.66 -1.42 16.07
N VAL A 429 9.51 -2.58 16.72
CA VAL A 429 9.84 -2.77 18.13
C VAL A 429 11.30 -2.41 18.39
N ASP A 430 12.23 -2.89 17.56
CA ASP A 430 13.66 -2.63 17.70
C ASP A 430 14.00 -1.13 17.57
N VAL A 431 13.37 -0.44 16.59
CA VAL A 431 13.53 1.01 16.47
C VAL A 431 13.02 1.75 17.70
N ILE A 432 11.87 1.37 18.24
CA ILE A 432 11.34 2.01 19.47
C ILE A 432 12.21 1.71 20.67
N LYS A 433 12.71 0.46 20.82
CA LYS A 433 13.63 0.06 21.91
C LYS A 433 14.91 0.89 21.93
N SER A 434 15.41 1.35 20.79
CA SER A 434 16.60 2.20 20.74
C SER A 434 16.44 3.56 21.45
N PHE A 435 15.20 3.90 21.85
CA PHE A 435 14.87 5.10 22.63
C PHE A 435 14.51 4.78 24.10
N GLU A 436 14.55 3.51 24.50
CA GLU A 436 14.44 3.14 25.93
C GLU A 436 15.73 3.56 26.66
N LYS A 437 15.58 4.42 27.68
CA LYS A 437 16.69 4.83 28.57
C LYS A 437 16.78 3.87 29.71
#